data_0af23941cacc7b5d233aa09a76d2b90c
#
_entry.id   0af23941cacc7b5d233aa09a76d2b90c
#
_cell.length_a   1.000
_cell.length_b   1.000
_cell.length_c   1.000
_cell.angle_alpha   90.00
_cell.angle_beta   90.00
_cell.angle_gamma   90.00
#
_symmetry.space_group_name_H-M   'P 1'
#
loop_
_entity.id
_entity.type
_entity.pdbx_description
1 polymer ?
#
loop_
_entity_poly.entity_id
_entity_poly.type
_entity_poly.pdbx_seq_one_letter_code
_entity_poly.pdbx_strand_id
1 'polypeptide(L)'
;MRRLRVGAWSRDLVAENILTPADFIWAIILKDGTKVREPIEAMPGVFRLSPDMAVDAAKQARDMGVPALALFPYTSETDRSEDAALAFRSDNLMCRTAEAIKQAVPDIGLMADVALDPYTDHGHDLSLIHI
;
A
#
# COMPACT_ATOMS: atom_id res chain seq x y z
N MET A 1 35.97 -1.47 15.33
CA MET A 1 36.37 -0.05 15.40
C MET A 1 35.26 0.84 14.90
N ARG A 2 34.73 1.79 15.72
CA ARG A 2 33.55 2.59 15.34
C ARG A 2 33.83 4.12 15.24
N ARG A 3 35.09 4.50 15.07
CA ARG A 3 35.50 5.92 15.08
C ARG A 3 34.79 6.78 14.04
N LEU A 4 34.54 6.23 12.85
CA LEU A 4 33.84 6.95 11.77
C LEU A 4 32.34 7.10 11.97
N ARG A 5 31.77 6.49 13.02
CA ARG A 5 30.34 6.57 13.34
C ARG A 5 29.99 7.52 14.50
N VAL A 6 30.99 8.09 15.18
CA VAL A 6 30.80 8.90 16.40
C VAL A 6 30.22 10.27 16.07
N GLY A 7 30.75 10.97 15.08
CA GLY A 7 30.30 12.30 14.68
C GLY A 7 29.40 12.26 13.42
N ALA A 8 28.46 13.21 13.32
CA ALA A 8 27.62 13.33 12.12
C ALA A 8 28.49 13.57 10.87
N TRP A 9 29.40 14.54 10.96
CA TRP A 9 30.32 14.88 9.86
C TRP A 9 31.17 13.69 9.37
N SER A 10 31.59 12.81 10.28
CA SER A 10 32.40 11.64 9.88
C SER A 10 31.54 10.53 9.27
N ARG A 11 30.26 10.41 9.67
CA ARG A 11 29.31 9.50 9.00
C ARG A 11 29.03 9.98 7.59
N ASP A 12 28.81 11.29 7.42
CA ASP A 12 28.49 11.89 6.12
C ASP A 12 29.65 11.73 5.13
N LEU A 13 30.90 11.90 5.61
CA LEU A 13 32.11 11.71 4.77
C LEU A 13 32.32 10.28 4.26
N VAL A 14 31.85 9.28 5.00
CA VAL A 14 32.04 7.87 4.65
C VAL A 14 30.72 7.20 4.21
N ALA A 15 29.67 7.98 3.98
CA ALA A 15 28.41 7.46 3.47
C ALA A 15 28.57 7.01 2.02
N GLU A 16 28.35 5.72 1.77
CA GLU A 16 28.40 5.14 0.42
C GLU A 16 27.02 5.23 -0.28
N ASN A 17 25.94 5.38 0.50
CA ASN A 17 24.58 5.46 0.00
C ASN A 17 23.90 6.73 0.52
N ILE A 18 23.13 7.37 -0.33
CA ILE A 18 22.26 8.50 0.01
C ILE A 18 20.83 8.00 -0.11
N LEU A 19 20.05 8.10 0.99
CA LEU A 19 18.63 7.79 1.00
C LEU A 19 17.83 9.03 0.65
N THR A 20 17.00 8.91 -0.37
CA THR A 20 16.12 9.98 -0.87
C THR A 20 14.66 9.51 -0.89
N PRO A 21 13.67 10.39 -1.00
CA PRO A 21 12.27 9.98 -1.19
C PRO A 21 12.07 9.05 -2.39
N ALA A 22 12.91 9.15 -3.43
CA ALA A 22 12.85 8.31 -4.62
C ALA A 22 13.23 6.84 -4.37
N ASP A 23 13.79 6.52 -3.23
CA ASP A 23 14.14 5.15 -2.83
C ASP A 23 12.99 4.42 -2.12
N PHE A 24 11.83 5.07 -1.93
CA PHE A 24 10.70 4.50 -1.20
C PHE A 24 9.54 4.13 -2.10
N ILE A 25 8.84 3.06 -1.68
CA ILE A 25 7.48 2.71 -2.14
C ILE A 25 6.57 2.86 -0.91
N TRP A 26 5.55 3.70 -1.00
CA TRP A 26 4.62 3.89 0.12
C TRP A 26 3.51 2.85 0.09
N ALA A 27 3.46 1.98 1.09
CA ALA A 27 2.42 0.97 1.26
C ALA A 27 1.13 1.62 1.79
N ILE A 28 0.00 1.38 1.10
CA ILE A 28 -1.32 1.88 1.47
C ILE A 28 -2.27 0.70 1.63
N ILE A 29 -2.92 0.62 2.79
CA ILE A 29 -3.95 -0.37 3.06
C ILE A 29 -5.31 0.27 2.73
N LEU A 30 -6.04 -0.35 1.80
CA LEU A 30 -7.31 0.15 1.30
C LEU A 30 -8.46 -0.45 2.10
N LYS A 31 -9.50 0.37 2.38
CA LYS A 31 -10.78 -0.05 2.93
C LYS A 31 -11.91 0.57 2.13
N ASP A 32 -12.98 -0.18 1.88
CA ASP A 32 -14.14 0.37 1.16
C ASP A 32 -14.82 1.48 1.98
N GLY A 33 -15.41 2.44 1.27
CA GLY A 33 -16.09 3.59 1.86
C GLY A 33 -15.73 4.92 1.20
N THR A 34 -16.13 6.00 1.84
CA THR A 34 -15.87 7.39 1.43
C THR A 34 -15.40 8.18 2.64
N LYS A 35 -14.30 8.92 2.50
CA LYS A 35 -13.65 9.71 3.57
C LYS A 35 -13.29 8.86 4.81
N VAL A 36 -12.98 7.58 4.60
CA VAL A 36 -12.56 6.68 5.66
C VAL A 36 -11.05 6.82 5.87
N ARG A 37 -10.67 7.07 7.11
CA ARG A 37 -9.29 7.01 7.60
C ARG A 37 -9.31 6.32 8.96
N GLU A 38 -9.18 4.99 8.94
CA GLU A 38 -9.29 4.13 10.11
C GLU A 38 -7.90 3.73 10.62
N PRO A 39 -7.56 4.01 11.89
CA PRO A 39 -6.27 3.62 12.44
C PRO A 39 -6.17 2.09 12.57
N ILE A 40 -4.96 1.57 12.39
CA ILE A 40 -4.64 0.15 12.63
C ILE A 40 -3.94 0.06 13.99
N GLU A 41 -4.60 -0.52 14.99
CA GLU A 41 -4.09 -0.57 16.36
C GLU A 41 -2.69 -1.18 16.47
N ALA A 42 -2.44 -2.26 15.72
CA ALA A 42 -1.15 -2.93 15.72
C ALA A 42 -0.03 -2.15 15.01
N MET A 43 -0.36 -1.08 14.29
CA MET A 43 0.57 -0.28 13.50
C MET A 43 0.37 1.21 13.76
N PRO A 44 0.91 1.76 14.86
CA PRO A 44 0.73 3.16 15.21
C PRO A 44 1.13 4.12 14.07
N GLY A 45 0.23 5.03 13.71
CA GLY A 45 0.44 5.99 12.62
C GLY A 45 0.06 5.47 11.22
N VAL A 46 -0.30 4.19 11.09
CA VAL A 46 -0.79 3.61 9.84
C VAL A 46 -2.32 3.55 9.85
N PHE A 47 -2.93 3.80 8.68
CA PHE A 47 -4.37 3.87 8.52
C PHE A 47 -4.83 3.04 7.33
N ARG A 48 -6.05 2.48 7.43
CA ARG A 48 -6.81 2.04 6.27
C ARG A 48 -7.47 3.24 5.63
N LEU A 49 -7.36 3.36 4.32
CA LEU A 49 -7.84 4.52 3.56
C LEU A 49 -8.90 4.09 2.54
N SER A 50 -9.96 4.88 2.43
CA SER A 50 -10.91 4.77 1.31
C SER A 50 -10.29 5.23 -0.01
N PRO A 51 -10.86 4.89 -1.18
CA PRO A 51 -10.32 5.27 -2.49
C PRO A 51 -10.02 6.76 -2.65
N ASP A 52 -10.91 7.63 -2.18
CA ASP A 52 -10.73 9.09 -2.20
C ASP A 52 -9.56 9.54 -1.32
N MET A 53 -9.42 8.98 -0.14
CA MET A 53 -8.30 9.26 0.76
C MET A 53 -6.97 8.68 0.23
N ALA A 54 -7.02 7.56 -0.50
CA ALA A 54 -5.85 7.00 -1.18
C ALA A 54 -5.37 7.89 -2.33
N VAL A 55 -6.29 8.54 -3.06
CA VAL A 55 -5.96 9.56 -4.06
C VAL A 55 -5.24 10.76 -3.41
N ASP A 56 -5.69 11.21 -2.26
CA ASP A 56 -5.01 12.31 -1.56
C ASP A 56 -3.62 11.88 -1.05
N ALA A 57 -3.47 10.65 -0.57
CA ALA A 57 -2.17 10.08 -0.24
C ALA A 57 -1.25 9.98 -1.46
N ALA A 58 -1.78 9.65 -2.64
CA ALA A 58 -1.01 9.61 -3.88
C ALA A 58 -0.49 11.01 -4.29
N LYS A 59 -1.31 12.05 -4.15
CA LYS A 59 -0.87 13.43 -4.36
C LYS A 59 0.24 13.82 -3.39
N GLN A 60 0.07 13.48 -2.11
CA GLN A 60 1.08 13.71 -1.07
C GLN A 60 2.39 12.98 -1.39
N ALA A 61 2.34 11.71 -1.80
CA ALA A 61 3.51 10.94 -2.20
C ALA A 61 4.29 11.62 -3.33
N ARG A 62 3.59 12.02 -4.40
CA ARG A 62 4.16 12.77 -5.51
C ARG A 62 4.84 14.05 -5.04
N ASP A 63 4.17 14.84 -4.20
CA ASP A 63 4.68 16.14 -3.73
C ASP A 63 5.90 15.98 -2.80
N MET A 64 6.03 14.83 -2.12
CA MET A 64 7.20 14.46 -1.33
C MET A 64 8.32 13.82 -2.16
N GLY A 65 8.09 13.51 -3.45
CA GLY A 65 9.06 12.86 -4.32
C GLY A 65 9.12 11.33 -4.18
N VAL A 66 8.11 10.70 -3.57
CA VAL A 66 7.96 9.23 -3.52
C VAL A 66 7.38 8.75 -4.85
N PRO A 67 8.09 7.90 -5.61
CA PRO A 67 7.74 7.59 -7.00
C PRO A 67 6.62 6.57 -7.15
N ALA A 68 6.35 5.76 -6.13
CA ALA A 68 5.40 4.66 -6.25
C ALA A 68 4.64 4.37 -4.96
N LEU A 69 3.42 3.82 -5.13
CA LEU A 69 2.59 3.30 -4.06
C LEU A 69 2.43 1.79 -4.22
N ALA A 70 2.39 1.06 -3.11
CA ALA A 70 1.97 -0.34 -3.05
C ALA A 70 0.59 -0.42 -2.39
N LEU A 71 -0.39 -0.99 -3.08
CA LEU A 71 -1.78 -1.04 -2.65
C LEU A 71 -2.12 -2.43 -2.11
N PHE A 72 -2.70 -2.49 -0.92
CA PHE A 72 -3.13 -3.71 -0.24
C PHE A 72 -4.61 -3.61 0.12
N PRO A 73 -5.50 -4.48 -0.38
CA PRO A 73 -6.93 -4.40 -0.06
C PRO A 73 -7.20 -4.99 1.32
N TYR A 74 -8.09 -4.36 2.07
CA TYR A 74 -8.73 -4.92 3.24
C TYR A 74 -10.19 -5.24 2.91
N THR A 75 -10.55 -6.50 2.98
CA THR A 75 -11.90 -7.00 2.77
C THR A 75 -12.52 -7.37 4.11
N SER A 76 -13.76 -6.93 4.35
CA SER A 76 -14.49 -7.31 5.57
C SER A 76 -14.77 -8.81 5.59
N GLU A 77 -14.94 -9.39 6.76
CA GLU A 77 -15.25 -10.83 6.91
C GLU A 77 -16.53 -11.24 6.16
N THR A 78 -17.50 -10.32 6.07
CA THR A 78 -18.77 -10.57 5.39
C THR A 78 -18.66 -10.61 3.86
N ASP A 79 -17.59 -10.05 3.30
CA ASP A 79 -17.36 -9.94 1.86
C ASP A 79 -16.35 -10.97 1.34
N ARG A 80 -15.84 -11.81 2.24
CA ARG A 80 -14.95 -12.91 1.90
C ARG A 80 -15.78 -14.14 1.51
N SER A 81 -15.20 -14.98 0.66
CA SER A 81 -15.81 -16.24 0.22
C SER A 81 -14.76 -17.34 0.08
N GLU A 82 -15.21 -18.60 0.05
CA GLU A 82 -14.32 -19.75 -0.13
C GLU A 82 -13.55 -19.68 -1.46
N ASP A 83 -14.16 -19.15 -2.51
CA ASP A 83 -13.63 -19.05 -3.87
C ASP A 83 -13.00 -17.69 -4.20
N ALA A 84 -12.89 -16.77 -3.22
CA ALA A 84 -12.38 -15.42 -3.42
C ALA A 84 -13.08 -14.65 -4.56
N ALA A 85 -14.38 -14.87 -4.80
CA ALA A 85 -15.11 -14.34 -5.95
C ALA A 85 -14.93 -12.83 -6.17
N LEU A 86 -14.79 -12.05 -5.08
CA LEU A 86 -14.59 -10.60 -5.14
C LEU A 86 -13.26 -10.22 -5.81
N ALA A 87 -12.21 -11.05 -5.73
CA ALA A 87 -10.92 -10.78 -6.35
C ALA A 87 -11.00 -10.69 -7.88
N PHE A 88 -11.92 -11.44 -8.49
CA PHE A 88 -12.06 -11.54 -9.94
C PHE A 88 -12.94 -10.45 -10.56
N ARG A 89 -13.55 -9.61 -9.73
CA ARG A 89 -14.42 -8.54 -10.23
C ARG A 89 -13.60 -7.35 -10.71
N SER A 90 -13.89 -6.85 -11.88
CA SER A 90 -13.24 -5.66 -12.45
C SER A 90 -13.54 -4.37 -11.67
N ASP A 91 -14.61 -4.36 -10.87
CA ASP A 91 -15.05 -3.24 -10.04
C ASP A 91 -14.68 -3.41 -8.55
N ASN A 92 -13.78 -4.33 -8.23
CA ASN A 92 -13.30 -4.53 -6.87
C ASN A 92 -12.57 -3.29 -6.31
N LEU A 93 -12.38 -3.24 -5.00
CA LEU A 93 -11.76 -2.10 -4.31
C LEU A 93 -10.38 -1.73 -4.89
N MET A 94 -9.56 -2.72 -5.22
CA MET A 94 -8.22 -2.52 -5.78
C MET A 94 -8.29 -1.84 -7.15
N CYS A 95 -9.10 -2.38 -8.08
CA CYS A 95 -9.23 -1.87 -9.43
C CYS A 95 -9.78 -0.44 -9.46
N ARG A 96 -10.86 -0.18 -8.71
CA ARG A 96 -11.46 1.17 -8.59
C ARG A 96 -10.47 2.20 -8.03
N THR A 97 -9.72 1.80 -7.00
CA THR A 97 -8.75 2.70 -6.38
C THR A 97 -7.56 2.98 -7.29
N ALA A 98 -7.03 1.95 -7.95
CA ALA A 98 -5.92 2.10 -8.91
C ALA A 98 -6.32 3.02 -10.06
N GLU A 99 -7.52 2.86 -10.62
CA GLU A 99 -8.06 3.74 -11.65
C GLU A 99 -8.17 5.19 -11.17
N ALA A 100 -8.77 5.42 -10.01
CA ALA A 100 -8.93 6.74 -9.43
C ALA A 100 -7.58 7.45 -9.17
N ILE A 101 -6.59 6.72 -8.65
CA ILE A 101 -5.24 7.25 -8.46
C ILE A 101 -4.60 7.61 -9.80
N LYS A 102 -4.67 6.73 -10.80
CA LYS A 102 -4.06 6.98 -12.12
C LYS A 102 -4.73 8.12 -12.87
N GLN A 103 -6.01 8.35 -12.67
CA GLN A 103 -6.71 9.53 -13.21
C GLN A 103 -6.24 10.83 -12.54
N ALA A 104 -6.02 10.82 -11.22
CA ALA A 104 -5.64 12.00 -10.46
C ALA A 104 -4.14 12.30 -10.47
N VAL A 105 -3.29 11.26 -10.51
CA VAL A 105 -1.82 11.35 -10.49
C VAL A 105 -1.25 10.36 -11.52
N PRO A 106 -1.29 10.69 -12.83
CA PRO A 106 -0.91 9.75 -13.90
C PRO A 106 0.52 9.20 -13.80
N ASP A 107 1.44 10.03 -13.31
CA ASP A 107 2.87 9.73 -13.31
C ASP A 107 3.34 8.88 -12.11
N ILE A 108 2.50 8.69 -11.09
CA ILE A 108 2.88 7.86 -9.95
C ILE A 108 2.87 6.37 -10.30
N GLY A 109 3.90 5.64 -9.89
CA GLY A 109 3.93 4.18 -10.03
C GLY A 109 2.91 3.52 -9.11
N LEU A 110 2.23 2.48 -9.59
CA LEU A 110 1.36 1.66 -8.76
C LEU A 110 1.82 0.20 -8.81
N MET A 111 1.91 -0.39 -7.63
CA MET A 111 2.09 -1.81 -7.41
C MET A 111 0.83 -2.33 -6.73
N ALA A 112 0.14 -3.29 -7.34
CA ALA A 112 -1.02 -3.94 -6.77
C ALA A 112 -0.65 -5.32 -6.22
N ASP A 113 -1.16 -5.65 -5.05
CA ASP A 113 -1.09 -7.00 -4.50
C ASP A 113 -2.13 -7.88 -5.22
N VAL A 114 -1.65 -8.95 -5.87
CA VAL A 114 -2.47 -9.90 -6.64
C VAL A 114 -2.66 -11.20 -5.85
N ALA A 115 -2.78 -11.10 -4.54
CA ALA A 115 -3.04 -12.21 -3.63
C ALA A 115 -4.54 -12.50 -3.48
N LEU A 116 -4.90 -13.73 -3.14
CA LEU A 116 -6.29 -14.15 -2.91
C LEU A 116 -6.67 -14.15 -1.42
N ASP A 117 -5.69 -14.28 -0.52
CA ASP A 117 -5.90 -14.33 0.93
C ASP A 117 -6.75 -13.18 1.50
N PRO A 118 -6.67 -11.92 1.00
CA PRO A 118 -7.56 -10.87 1.48
C PRO A 118 -9.04 -11.10 1.18
N TYR A 119 -9.36 -11.97 0.22
CA TYR A 119 -10.71 -12.23 -0.29
C TYR A 119 -11.28 -13.59 0.12
N THR A 120 -10.44 -14.47 0.67
CA THR A 120 -10.88 -15.79 1.15
C THR A 120 -11.34 -15.73 2.61
N ASP A 121 -12.34 -16.54 2.96
CA ASP A 121 -12.84 -16.66 4.33
C ASP A 121 -11.85 -17.38 5.26
N HIS A 122 -11.06 -18.31 4.72
CA HIS A 122 -10.01 -19.04 5.44
C HIS A 122 -8.64 -18.32 5.48
N GLY A 123 -8.47 -17.19 4.76
CA GLY A 123 -7.29 -16.34 4.81
C GLY A 123 -6.01 -16.92 4.18
N HIS A 124 -6.13 -17.86 3.25
CA HIS A 124 -5.02 -18.49 2.55
C HIS A 124 -5.22 -18.49 1.03
N ASP A 125 -4.11 -18.33 0.28
CA ASP A 125 -4.12 -18.38 -1.19
C ASP A 125 -4.24 -19.78 -1.76
N LEU A 126 -3.62 -20.78 -1.13
CA LEU A 126 -3.33 -22.07 -1.72
C LEU A 126 -4.48 -23.06 -1.72
N SER A 127 -5.50 -22.87 -0.92
CA SER A 127 -6.60 -23.82 -0.81
C SER A 127 -7.48 -23.86 -2.05
N LEU A 128 -7.45 -22.86 -2.91
CA LEU A 128 -8.20 -22.84 -4.17
C LEU A 128 -7.65 -23.81 -5.23
N ILE A 129 -6.41 -24.26 -5.08
CA ILE A 129 -5.78 -25.21 -6.03
C ILE A 129 -6.22 -26.65 -5.75
N HIS A 130 -6.67 -26.95 -4.55
CA HIS A 130 -7.01 -28.30 -4.10
C HIS A 130 -8.51 -28.59 -4.03
N ILE A 131 -9.32 -27.63 -4.45
CA ILE A 131 -10.76 -27.76 -4.57
C ILE A 131 -11.10 -28.23 -5.99
#